data_c445285cd50f93e24aa068fa4f0b71ce
#
_entry.id   c445285cd50f93e24aa068fa4f0b71ce
#
_cell.length_a   1.000
_cell.length_b   1.000
_cell.length_c   1.000
_cell.angle_alpha   90.00
_cell.angle_beta   90.00
_cell.angle_gamma   90.00
#
_symmetry.space_group_name_H-M   'P 1'
#
loop_
_entity.id
_entity.type
_entity.pdbx_description
1 polymer ?
#
loop_
_entity_poly.entity_id
_entity_poly.type
_entity_poly.pdbx_seq_one_letter_code
_entity_poly.pdbx_strand_id
1 'polypeptide(L)'
;MREISKRTKSENERINLLVFIFATLMDAFFVVGYLQDASVGNISWTYAIVVVAVVAVGLLINAVLYIRNHGSVALRHAVMVGYGVLYAVIMYGANSDLVFIAAFPMASIFILYFDFAFILRSSIGLIVINVAYVVRCVVNGKMNSGIDITTSTLILQLATVVLTMVVVCAITKLAAQLNSEKVSRALTNQQKSETLLEEILHISKQVKENSSTAASLMEELQQSTVSTANALDEISTGNSSNAESIEQQTVMTSQIQEMITKTSNRSQGMKQVAEMSMESIDKGRDSMQKLLEQADAIAAENAKVHTLMGAL
;
A
#
# COMPACT_ATOMS: atom_id res chain seq x y z
N MET A 1 3.48 -17.95 10.15
CA MET A 1 4.02 -18.07 8.78
C MET A 1 2.97 -18.42 7.72
N ARG A 2 2.08 -19.38 7.90
CA ARG A 2 1.04 -19.74 6.90
C ARG A 2 0.03 -18.62 6.60
N GLU A 3 -0.40 -17.83 7.58
CA GLU A 3 -1.33 -16.71 7.38
C GLU A 3 -0.69 -15.53 6.65
N ILE A 4 0.55 -15.20 6.95
CA ILE A 4 1.31 -14.15 6.25
C ILE A 4 1.46 -14.54 4.77
N SER A 5 1.80 -15.80 4.49
CA SER A 5 1.90 -16.31 3.11
C SER A 5 0.57 -16.26 2.35
N LYS A 6 -0.56 -16.59 3.01
CA LYS A 6 -1.91 -16.47 2.41
C LYS A 6 -2.28 -15.00 2.14
N ARG A 7 -1.94 -14.08 3.05
CA ARG A 7 -2.25 -12.66 2.92
C ARG A 7 -1.45 -12.03 1.78
N THR A 8 -0.16 -12.31 1.71
CA THR A 8 0.71 -11.82 0.61
C THR A 8 0.26 -12.37 -0.75
N LYS A 9 -0.19 -13.63 -0.81
CA LYS A 9 -0.75 -14.21 -2.03
C LYS A 9 -2.03 -13.50 -2.46
N SER A 10 -2.94 -13.19 -1.53
CA SER A 10 -4.17 -12.44 -1.79
C SER A 10 -3.90 -10.99 -2.24
N GLU A 11 -2.87 -10.32 -1.72
CA GLU A 11 -2.46 -8.98 -2.16
C GLU A 11 -1.90 -9.02 -3.58
N ASN A 12 -1.00 -9.95 -3.89
CA ASN A 12 -0.47 -10.13 -5.24
C ASN A 12 -1.58 -10.47 -6.26
N GLU A 13 -2.57 -11.26 -5.88
CA GLU A 13 -3.71 -11.58 -6.74
C GLU A 13 -4.53 -10.34 -7.10
N ARG A 14 -4.77 -9.45 -6.13
CA ARG A 14 -5.49 -8.18 -6.34
C ARG A 14 -4.69 -7.21 -7.20
N ILE A 15 -3.39 -7.08 -6.94
CA ILE A 15 -2.51 -6.21 -7.72
C ILE A 15 -2.42 -6.74 -9.15
N ASN A 16 -2.20 -8.03 -9.34
CA ASN A 16 -2.13 -8.66 -10.66
C ASN A 16 -3.45 -8.52 -11.44
N LEU A 17 -4.60 -8.60 -10.76
CA LEU A 17 -5.90 -8.34 -11.40
C LEU A 17 -5.98 -6.91 -11.95
N LEU A 18 -5.65 -5.92 -11.11
CA LEU A 18 -5.67 -4.51 -11.51
C LEU A 18 -4.69 -4.26 -12.66
N VAL A 19 -3.46 -4.77 -12.54
CA VAL A 19 -2.45 -4.63 -13.60
C VAL A 19 -2.92 -5.30 -14.89
N PHE A 20 -3.51 -6.47 -14.83
CA PHE A 20 -4.05 -7.16 -16.00
C PHE A 20 -5.19 -6.37 -16.67
N ILE A 21 -6.12 -5.81 -15.87
CA ILE A 21 -7.22 -4.97 -16.39
C ILE A 21 -6.65 -3.71 -17.06
N PHE A 22 -5.77 -2.96 -16.38
CA PHE A 22 -5.20 -1.75 -16.94
C PHE A 22 -4.31 -2.04 -18.16
N ALA A 23 -3.55 -3.12 -18.13
CA ALA A 23 -2.77 -3.57 -19.26
C ALA A 23 -3.67 -3.87 -20.47
N THR A 24 -4.74 -4.63 -20.27
CA THR A 24 -5.71 -4.94 -21.35
C THR A 24 -6.39 -3.69 -21.89
N LEU A 25 -6.74 -2.71 -21.03
CA LEU A 25 -7.28 -1.43 -21.47
C LEU A 25 -6.29 -0.63 -22.33
N MET A 26 -5.04 -0.58 -21.91
CA MET A 26 -3.95 0.06 -22.66
C MET A 26 -3.72 -0.64 -24.00
N ASP A 27 -3.70 -1.95 -24.00
CA ASP A 27 -3.56 -2.76 -25.21
C ASP A 27 -4.71 -2.47 -26.21
N ALA A 28 -5.95 -2.44 -25.72
CA ALA A 28 -7.12 -2.08 -26.52
C ALA A 28 -7.00 -0.65 -27.09
N PHE A 29 -6.53 0.31 -26.29
CA PHE A 29 -6.31 1.68 -26.74
C PHE A 29 -5.29 1.76 -27.88
N PHE A 30 -4.17 1.05 -27.76
CA PHE A 30 -3.16 1.00 -28.84
C PHE A 30 -3.72 0.33 -30.09
N VAL A 31 -4.40 -0.80 -29.96
CA VAL A 31 -5.00 -1.50 -31.11
C VAL A 31 -5.96 -0.59 -31.85
N VAL A 32 -6.90 0.04 -31.14
CA VAL A 32 -7.88 0.96 -31.76
C VAL A 32 -7.19 2.15 -32.40
N GLY A 33 -6.24 2.80 -31.71
CA GLY A 33 -5.53 3.96 -32.24
C GLY A 33 -4.75 3.65 -33.51
N TYR A 34 -3.98 2.56 -33.52
CA TYR A 34 -3.18 2.17 -34.69
C TYR A 34 -4.02 1.66 -35.86
N LEU A 35 -5.14 0.98 -35.60
CA LEU A 35 -6.07 0.60 -36.67
C LEU A 35 -6.77 1.85 -37.28
N GLN A 36 -7.14 2.80 -36.45
CA GLN A 36 -7.69 4.08 -36.91
C GLN A 36 -6.68 4.86 -37.78
N ASP A 37 -5.43 4.99 -37.32
CA ASP A 37 -4.36 5.65 -38.06
C ASP A 37 -4.10 4.95 -39.43
N ALA A 38 -4.15 3.64 -39.47
CA ALA A 38 -4.05 2.89 -40.72
C ALA A 38 -5.26 3.13 -41.64
N SER A 39 -6.48 3.24 -41.11
CA SER A 39 -7.70 3.48 -41.88
C SER A 39 -7.73 4.84 -42.52
N VAL A 40 -7.13 5.85 -41.84
CA VAL A 40 -7.02 7.23 -42.37
C VAL A 40 -5.81 7.38 -43.32
N GLY A 41 -4.94 6.36 -43.39
CA GLY A 41 -3.76 6.38 -44.25
C GLY A 41 -2.54 7.09 -43.66
N ASN A 42 -2.55 7.40 -42.37
CA ASN A 42 -1.41 8.01 -41.67
C ASN A 42 -0.23 7.05 -41.53
N ILE A 43 -0.52 5.72 -41.43
CA ILE A 43 0.47 4.66 -41.34
C ILE A 43 0.14 3.52 -42.32
N SER A 44 1.14 2.69 -42.63
CA SER A 44 0.89 1.51 -43.46
C SER A 44 0.12 0.44 -42.69
N TRP A 45 -0.76 -0.29 -43.37
CA TRP A 45 -1.45 -1.46 -42.82
C TRP A 45 -0.48 -2.54 -42.30
N THR A 46 0.66 -2.71 -42.99
CA THR A 46 1.72 -3.65 -42.54
C THR A 46 2.23 -3.29 -41.16
N TYR A 47 2.48 -2.00 -40.89
CA TYR A 47 2.94 -1.56 -39.59
C TYR A 47 1.85 -1.70 -38.51
N ALA A 48 0.61 -1.34 -38.81
CA ALA A 48 -0.50 -1.54 -37.90
C ALA A 48 -0.68 -3.01 -37.51
N ILE A 49 -0.57 -3.92 -38.49
CA ILE A 49 -0.64 -5.37 -38.23
C ILE A 49 0.51 -5.82 -37.31
N VAL A 50 1.73 -5.31 -37.49
CA VAL A 50 2.85 -5.61 -36.59
C VAL A 50 2.55 -5.16 -35.15
N VAL A 51 2.04 -3.94 -34.97
CA VAL A 51 1.67 -3.44 -33.63
C VAL A 51 0.59 -4.33 -33.00
N VAL A 52 -0.48 -4.64 -33.76
CA VAL A 52 -1.57 -5.50 -33.28
C VAL A 52 -1.05 -6.91 -32.93
N ALA A 53 -0.14 -7.46 -33.74
CA ALA A 53 0.46 -8.77 -33.47
C ALA A 53 1.30 -8.75 -32.17
N VAL A 54 2.10 -7.71 -31.93
CA VAL A 54 2.88 -7.56 -30.71
C VAL A 54 1.96 -7.46 -29.50
N VAL A 55 0.90 -6.63 -29.57
CA VAL A 55 -0.10 -6.51 -28.51
C VAL A 55 -0.80 -7.85 -28.26
N ALA A 56 -1.24 -8.55 -29.32
CA ALA A 56 -1.92 -9.83 -29.19
C ALA A 56 -1.04 -10.90 -28.52
N VAL A 57 0.23 -10.97 -28.89
CA VAL A 57 1.18 -11.90 -28.26
C VAL A 57 1.41 -11.55 -26.80
N GLY A 58 1.61 -10.27 -26.48
CA GLY A 58 1.75 -9.78 -25.10
C GLY A 58 0.53 -10.12 -24.25
N LEU A 59 -0.67 -9.83 -24.76
CA LEU A 59 -1.94 -10.11 -24.10
C LEU A 59 -2.16 -11.61 -23.87
N LEU A 60 -1.82 -12.46 -24.86
CA LEU A 60 -1.89 -13.91 -24.71
C LEU A 60 -0.96 -14.43 -23.63
N ILE A 61 0.29 -13.97 -23.60
CA ILE A 61 1.25 -14.34 -22.55
C ILE A 61 0.73 -13.92 -21.19
N ASN A 62 0.27 -12.69 -21.06
CA ASN A 62 -0.26 -12.13 -19.80
C ASN A 62 -1.51 -12.90 -19.35
N ALA A 63 -2.44 -13.23 -20.26
CA ALA A 63 -3.64 -13.99 -19.97
C ALA A 63 -3.31 -15.41 -19.50
N VAL A 64 -2.39 -16.10 -20.19
CA VAL A 64 -1.96 -17.45 -19.79
C VAL A 64 -1.32 -17.45 -18.41
N LEU A 65 -0.42 -16.50 -18.14
CA LEU A 65 0.23 -16.38 -16.83
C LEU A 65 -0.77 -16.05 -15.73
N TYR A 66 -1.73 -15.16 -15.99
CA TYR A 66 -2.76 -14.78 -15.05
C TYR A 66 -3.70 -15.95 -14.75
N ILE A 67 -4.22 -16.66 -15.76
CA ILE A 67 -5.13 -17.81 -15.59
C ILE A 67 -4.43 -18.95 -14.85
N ARG A 68 -3.16 -19.22 -15.16
CA ARG A 68 -2.40 -20.30 -14.53
C ARG A 68 -2.11 -20.02 -13.05
N ASN A 69 -1.84 -18.79 -12.68
CA ASN A 69 -1.58 -18.39 -11.30
C ASN A 69 -1.83 -16.90 -11.10
N HIS A 70 -2.96 -16.52 -10.51
CA HIS A 70 -3.37 -15.13 -10.25
C HIS A 70 -2.37 -14.35 -9.38
N GLY A 71 -1.63 -15.01 -8.50
CA GLY A 71 -0.61 -14.40 -7.64
C GLY A 71 0.82 -14.48 -8.19
N SER A 72 1.00 -14.82 -9.49
CA SER A 72 2.32 -15.05 -10.08
C SER A 72 3.16 -13.79 -10.15
N VAL A 73 4.38 -13.87 -9.65
CA VAL A 73 5.42 -12.84 -9.83
C VAL A 73 5.87 -12.73 -11.30
N ALA A 74 5.74 -13.81 -12.08
CA ALA A 74 6.12 -13.81 -13.49
C ALA A 74 5.26 -12.84 -14.32
N LEU A 75 3.99 -12.62 -13.95
CA LEU A 75 3.09 -11.72 -14.67
C LEU A 75 3.66 -10.29 -14.76
N ARG A 76 4.15 -9.73 -13.65
CA ARG A 76 4.72 -8.38 -13.65
C ARG A 76 5.91 -8.23 -14.60
N HIS A 77 6.76 -9.26 -14.69
CA HIS A 77 7.91 -9.26 -15.60
C HIS A 77 7.46 -9.44 -17.06
N ALA A 78 6.45 -10.25 -17.30
CA ALA A 78 5.89 -10.42 -18.64
C ALA A 78 5.25 -9.12 -19.15
N VAL A 79 4.46 -8.44 -18.32
CA VAL A 79 3.88 -7.13 -18.67
C VAL A 79 4.97 -6.09 -18.92
N MET A 80 6.02 -6.06 -18.06
CA MET A 80 7.14 -5.13 -18.24
C MET A 80 7.88 -5.35 -19.55
N VAL A 81 8.21 -6.59 -19.87
CA VAL A 81 8.91 -6.93 -21.11
C VAL A 81 8.01 -6.70 -22.33
N GLY A 82 6.74 -7.14 -22.25
CA GLY A 82 5.75 -6.91 -23.30
C GLY A 82 5.59 -5.43 -23.65
N TYR A 83 5.45 -4.59 -22.63
CA TYR A 83 5.37 -3.14 -22.84
C TYR A 83 6.67 -2.51 -23.30
N GLY A 84 7.83 -3.01 -22.85
CA GLY A 84 9.12 -2.58 -23.37
C GLY A 84 9.25 -2.85 -24.86
N VAL A 85 8.86 -4.06 -25.32
CA VAL A 85 8.85 -4.41 -26.74
C VAL A 85 7.83 -3.58 -27.53
N LEU A 86 6.60 -3.47 -27.03
CA LEU A 86 5.57 -2.65 -27.67
C LEU A 86 6.04 -1.20 -27.79
N TYR A 87 6.56 -0.63 -26.71
CA TYR A 87 7.08 0.73 -26.71
C TYR A 87 8.21 0.94 -27.72
N ALA A 88 9.14 -0.01 -27.80
CA ALA A 88 10.19 0.05 -28.80
C ALA A 88 9.61 0.03 -30.23
N VAL A 89 8.68 -0.90 -30.52
CA VAL A 89 8.04 -0.98 -31.84
C VAL A 89 7.34 0.32 -32.22
N ILE A 90 6.54 0.89 -31.31
CA ILE A 90 5.82 2.13 -31.60
C ILE A 90 6.75 3.32 -31.69
N MET A 91 7.80 3.37 -30.87
CA MET A 91 8.78 4.46 -30.85
C MET A 91 9.59 4.56 -32.14
N TYR A 92 9.93 3.39 -32.74
CA TYR A 92 10.75 3.36 -33.97
C TYR A 92 9.96 3.34 -35.27
N GLY A 93 8.67 3.00 -35.22
CA GLY A 93 7.86 2.79 -36.41
C GLY A 93 6.71 3.78 -36.64
N ALA A 94 6.30 4.54 -35.64
CA ALA A 94 5.23 5.52 -35.79
C ALA A 94 5.67 6.77 -36.56
N ASN A 95 4.70 7.41 -37.25
CA ASN A 95 4.92 8.68 -37.97
C ASN A 95 4.73 9.90 -37.05
N SER A 96 4.69 9.73 -35.74
CA SER A 96 4.46 10.78 -34.76
C SER A 96 5.66 10.96 -33.84
N ASP A 97 6.03 12.19 -33.56
CA ASP A 97 7.11 12.53 -32.61
C ASP A 97 6.67 12.50 -31.16
N LEU A 98 5.35 12.38 -30.89
CA LEU A 98 4.78 12.36 -29.54
C LEU A 98 4.67 10.96 -28.92
N VAL A 99 5.13 9.94 -29.60
CA VAL A 99 5.02 8.53 -29.15
C VAL A 99 5.71 8.29 -27.79
N PHE A 100 6.74 9.07 -27.46
CA PHE A 100 7.41 8.98 -26.16
C PHE A 100 6.46 9.15 -24.95
N ILE A 101 5.32 9.84 -25.15
CA ILE A 101 4.29 10.03 -24.12
C ILE A 101 3.70 8.69 -23.64
N ALA A 102 3.70 7.67 -24.50
CA ALA A 102 3.22 6.33 -24.16
C ALA A 102 4.01 5.67 -23.00
N ALA A 103 5.25 6.11 -22.77
CA ALA A 103 6.04 5.64 -21.62
C ALA A 103 5.39 5.95 -20.27
N PHE A 104 4.65 7.03 -20.16
CA PHE A 104 4.12 7.53 -18.88
C PHE A 104 3.03 6.62 -18.31
N PRO A 105 1.93 6.33 -19.03
CA PRO A 105 0.92 5.40 -18.54
C PRO A 105 1.48 3.98 -18.38
N MET A 106 2.38 3.52 -19.25
CA MET A 106 3.02 2.22 -19.13
C MET A 106 3.84 2.09 -17.84
N ALA A 107 4.63 3.11 -17.48
CA ALA A 107 5.40 3.12 -16.24
C ALA A 107 4.51 3.25 -15.00
N SER A 108 3.41 4.01 -15.09
CA SER A 108 2.50 4.29 -13.98
C SER A 108 1.79 3.03 -13.46
N ILE A 109 1.48 2.07 -14.33
CA ILE A 109 0.87 0.79 -13.94
C ILE A 109 1.78 0.02 -12.96
N PHE A 110 3.09 0.14 -13.11
CA PHE A 110 4.04 -0.61 -12.30
C PHE A 110 4.18 -0.09 -10.86
N ILE A 111 3.73 1.14 -10.57
CA ILE A 111 3.68 1.70 -9.21
C ILE A 111 2.83 0.82 -8.28
N LEU A 112 1.79 0.16 -8.81
CA LEU A 112 0.90 -0.71 -8.05
C LEU A 112 1.60 -1.89 -7.35
N TYR A 113 2.78 -2.28 -7.82
CA TYR A 113 3.56 -3.35 -7.19
C TYR A 113 4.33 -2.90 -5.95
N PHE A 114 4.43 -1.61 -5.66
CA PHE A 114 5.20 -1.05 -4.54
C PHE A 114 6.64 -1.59 -4.44
N ASP A 115 7.22 -1.99 -5.57
CA ASP A 115 8.56 -2.56 -5.68
C ASP A 115 9.50 -1.58 -6.38
N PHE A 116 10.32 -0.89 -5.58
CA PHE A 116 11.26 0.12 -6.10
C PHE A 116 12.28 -0.48 -7.07
N ALA A 117 12.80 -1.68 -6.78
CA ALA A 117 13.79 -2.31 -7.65
C ALA A 117 13.19 -2.73 -9.01
N PHE A 118 11.92 -3.08 -9.02
CA PHE A 118 11.18 -3.41 -10.23
C PHE A 118 10.95 -2.17 -11.09
N ILE A 119 10.45 -1.07 -10.49
CA ILE A 119 10.20 0.17 -11.23
C ILE A 119 11.50 0.81 -11.74
N LEU A 120 12.58 0.72 -10.97
CA LEU A 120 13.89 1.23 -11.40
C LEU A 120 14.38 0.51 -12.66
N ARG A 121 14.28 -0.82 -12.71
CA ARG A 121 14.64 -1.61 -13.90
C ARG A 121 13.79 -1.25 -15.12
N SER A 122 12.48 -1.11 -14.92
CA SER A 122 11.56 -0.68 -15.97
C SER A 122 11.90 0.73 -16.49
N SER A 123 12.15 1.67 -15.58
CA SER A 123 12.52 3.04 -15.90
C SER A 123 13.82 3.13 -16.68
N ILE A 124 14.84 2.37 -16.30
CA ILE A 124 16.10 2.28 -17.04
C ILE A 124 15.86 1.76 -18.45
N GLY A 125 15.04 0.70 -18.61
CA GLY A 125 14.69 0.16 -19.92
C GLY A 125 14.04 1.20 -20.83
N LEU A 126 13.06 1.94 -20.31
CA LEU A 126 12.38 3.00 -21.06
C LEU A 126 13.33 4.16 -21.43
N ILE A 127 14.21 4.57 -20.52
CA ILE A 127 15.22 5.60 -20.81
C ILE A 127 16.18 5.11 -21.91
N VAL A 128 16.66 3.88 -21.86
CA VAL A 128 17.55 3.29 -22.87
C VAL A 128 16.90 3.30 -24.25
N ILE A 129 15.61 2.93 -24.35
CA ILE A 129 14.88 2.95 -25.62
C ILE A 129 14.81 4.40 -26.16
N ASN A 130 14.53 5.38 -25.30
CA ASN A 130 14.47 6.81 -25.71
C ASN A 130 15.84 7.34 -26.13
N VAL A 131 16.90 7.02 -25.40
CA VAL A 131 18.27 7.42 -25.78
C VAL A 131 18.66 6.82 -27.13
N ALA A 132 18.38 5.53 -27.34
CA ALA A 132 18.65 4.87 -28.61
C ALA A 132 17.84 5.49 -29.77
N TYR A 133 16.60 5.90 -29.52
CA TYR A 133 15.78 6.64 -30.49
C TYR A 133 16.42 8.01 -30.83
N VAL A 134 16.81 8.79 -29.83
CA VAL A 134 17.46 10.08 -30.03
C VAL A 134 18.75 9.92 -30.87
N VAL A 135 19.59 8.93 -30.54
CA VAL A 135 20.80 8.61 -31.32
C VAL A 135 20.45 8.29 -32.78
N ARG A 136 19.41 7.48 -33.02
CA ARG A 136 18.93 7.17 -34.37
C ARG A 136 18.50 8.43 -35.10
N CYS A 137 17.72 9.32 -34.47
CA CYS A 137 17.30 10.57 -35.07
C CYS A 137 18.51 11.43 -35.47
N VAL A 138 19.48 11.60 -34.56
CA VAL A 138 20.70 12.37 -34.83
C VAL A 138 21.50 11.79 -36.01
N VAL A 139 21.63 10.46 -36.07
CA VAL A 139 22.35 9.79 -37.18
C VAL A 139 21.61 9.95 -38.50
N ASN A 140 20.28 9.85 -38.49
CA ASN A 140 19.48 9.92 -39.73
C ASN A 140 19.18 11.38 -40.16
N GLY A 141 19.39 12.36 -39.31
CA GLY A 141 19.09 13.78 -39.60
C GLY A 141 17.60 14.11 -39.60
N LYS A 142 16.70 13.16 -39.25
CA LYS A 142 15.24 13.33 -39.33
C LYS A 142 14.53 12.66 -38.14
N MET A 143 13.41 13.28 -37.73
CA MET A 143 12.46 12.70 -36.78
C MET A 143 11.52 11.71 -37.47
N ASN A 144 10.68 11.00 -36.72
CA ASN A 144 9.71 10.06 -37.26
C ASN A 144 8.67 10.73 -38.19
N SER A 145 8.29 11.97 -37.92
CA SER A 145 7.42 12.79 -38.76
C SER A 145 8.05 13.19 -40.08
N GLY A 146 9.32 12.87 -40.33
CA GLY A 146 10.07 13.29 -41.52
C GLY A 146 10.58 14.74 -41.47
N ILE A 147 10.28 15.45 -40.39
CA ILE A 147 10.77 16.82 -40.15
C ILE A 147 12.24 16.80 -39.76
N ASP A 148 12.97 17.84 -40.18
CA ASP A 148 14.36 18.02 -39.79
C ASP A 148 14.51 18.14 -38.24
N ILE A 149 15.60 17.63 -37.73
CA ILE A 149 15.83 17.60 -36.29
C ILE A 149 15.89 19.02 -35.73
N THR A 150 15.07 19.24 -34.68
CA THR A 150 15.26 20.38 -33.80
C THR A 150 15.90 19.89 -32.51
N THR A 151 17.13 20.29 -32.23
CA THR A 151 17.88 19.87 -31.03
C THR A 151 17.08 20.11 -29.75
N SER A 152 16.33 21.21 -29.67
CA SER A 152 15.46 21.54 -28.53
C SER A 152 14.35 20.50 -28.33
N THR A 153 13.76 19.97 -29.39
CA THR A 153 12.69 18.94 -29.29
C THR A 153 13.24 17.62 -28.74
N LEU A 154 14.38 17.16 -29.20
CA LEU A 154 15.01 15.93 -28.70
C LEU A 154 15.46 16.07 -27.24
N ILE A 155 16.01 17.23 -26.87
CA ILE A 155 16.37 17.51 -25.47
C ILE A 155 15.13 17.53 -24.59
N LEU A 156 14.07 18.21 -25.00
CA LEU A 156 12.82 18.28 -24.24
C LEU A 156 12.20 16.90 -24.07
N GLN A 157 12.14 16.08 -25.12
CA GLN A 157 11.66 14.70 -25.06
C GLN A 157 12.44 13.87 -24.03
N LEU A 158 13.77 13.87 -24.15
CA LEU A 158 14.61 13.08 -23.24
C LEU A 158 14.52 13.58 -21.80
N ALA A 159 14.55 14.90 -21.61
CA ALA A 159 14.39 15.51 -20.28
C ALA A 159 13.03 15.15 -19.64
N THR A 160 11.95 15.19 -20.43
CA THR A 160 10.60 14.85 -19.96
C THR A 160 10.50 13.37 -19.55
N VAL A 161 11.06 12.46 -20.35
CA VAL A 161 11.06 11.02 -20.02
C VAL A 161 11.89 10.77 -18.76
N VAL A 162 13.11 11.31 -18.68
CA VAL A 162 13.97 11.15 -17.50
C VAL A 162 13.33 11.72 -16.26
N LEU A 163 12.79 12.94 -16.31
CA LEU A 163 12.10 13.56 -15.19
C LEU A 163 10.93 12.71 -14.71
N THR A 164 10.10 12.23 -15.65
CA THR A 164 8.96 11.38 -15.32
C THR A 164 9.42 10.08 -14.64
N MET A 165 10.45 9.42 -15.15
CA MET A 165 10.97 8.19 -14.54
C MET A 165 11.52 8.44 -13.14
N VAL A 166 12.18 9.58 -12.90
CA VAL A 166 12.63 9.99 -11.56
C VAL A 166 11.44 10.18 -10.62
N VAL A 167 10.40 10.88 -11.08
CA VAL A 167 9.17 11.10 -10.29
C VAL A 167 8.48 9.77 -9.98
N VAL A 168 8.33 8.89 -10.97
CA VAL A 168 7.71 7.56 -10.77
C VAL A 168 8.52 6.73 -9.77
N CYS A 169 9.84 6.73 -9.85
CA CYS A 169 10.72 6.07 -8.88
C CYS A 169 10.56 6.65 -7.47
N ALA A 170 10.50 7.97 -7.34
CA ALA A 170 10.31 8.65 -6.05
C ALA A 170 8.95 8.32 -5.43
N ILE A 171 7.87 8.38 -6.22
CA ILE A 171 6.52 8.00 -5.78
C ILE A 171 6.48 6.54 -5.34
N THR A 172 7.08 5.63 -6.11
CA THR A 172 7.09 4.20 -5.77
C THR A 172 7.84 3.94 -4.47
N LYS A 173 8.99 4.58 -4.28
CA LYS A 173 9.76 4.47 -3.04
C LYS A 173 8.95 4.93 -1.84
N LEU A 174 8.31 6.09 -1.96
CA LEU A 174 7.46 6.64 -0.92
C LEU A 174 6.26 5.72 -0.64
N ALA A 175 5.57 5.28 -1.69
CA ALA A 175 4.42 4.39 -1.58
C ALA A 175 4.80 3.05 -0.92
N ALA A 176 5.96 2.48 -1.27
CA ALA A 176 6.49 1.27 -0.65
C ALA A 176 6.79 1.46 0.85
N GLN A 177 7.38 2.59 1.23
CA GLN A 177 7.64 2.94 2.63
C GLN A 177 6.34 3.08 3.42
N LEU A 178 5.39 3.86 2.92
CA LEU A 178 4.09 4.06 3.57
C LEU A 178 3.30 2.76 3.70
N ASN A 179 3.34 1.90 2.69
CA ASN A 179 2.69 0.59 2.73
C ASN A 179 3.32 -0.32 3.79
N SER A 180 4.66 -0.37 3.85
CA SER A 180 5.40 -1.13 4.85
C SER A 180 5.11 -0.65 6.28
N GLU A 181 5.06 0.67 6.50
CA GLU A 181 4.69 1.24 7.80
C GLU A 181 3.26 0.89 8.20
N LYS A 182 2.30 0.99 7.26
CA LYS A 182 0.89 0.62 7.53
C LYS A 182 0.77 -0.85 7.91
N VAL A 183 1.43 -1.73 7.19
CA VAL A 183 1.44 -3.18 7.49
C VAL A 183 2.06 -3.44 8.86
N SER A 184 3.20 -2.84 9.15
CA SER A 184 3.86 -2.98 10.46
C SER A 184 2.99 -2.50 11.61
N ARG A 185 2.35 -1.32 11.46
CA ARG A 185 1.42 -0.78 12.48
C ARG A 185 0.18 -1.64 12.64
N ALA A 186 -0.37 -2.17 11.54
CA ALA A 186 -1.52 -3.08 11.60
C ALA A 186 -1.19 -4.36 12.38
N LEU A 187 -0.01 -4.94 12.15
CA LEU A 187 0.48 -6.11 12.87
C LEU A 187 0.69 -5.81 14.36
N THR A 188 1.32 -4.68 14.67
CA THR A 188 1.52 -4.25 16.06
C THR A 188 0.19 -4.02 16.79
N ASN A 189 -0.78 -3.39 16.11
CA ASN A 189 -2.11 -3.18 16.68
C ASN A 189 -2.87 -4.50 16.88
N GLN A 190 -2.72 -5.44 15.94
CA GLN A 190 -3.31 -6.78 16.08
C GLN A 190 -2.71 -7.52 17.28
N GLN A 191 -1.38 -7.52 17.42
CA GLN A 191 -0.71 -8.12 18.57
C GLN A 191 -1.14 -7.49 19.89
N LYS A 192 -1.21 -6.14 19.94
CA LYS A 192 -1.73 -5.45 21.13
C LYS A 192 -3.18 -5.82 21.43
N SER A 193 -4.01 -5.97 20.42
CA SER A 193 -5.42 -6.38 20.60
C SER A 193 -5.52 -7.80 21.11
N GLU A 194 -4.68 -8.72 20.62
CA GLU A 194 -4.61 -10.11 21.11
C GLU A 194 -4.15 -10.15 22.57
N THR A 195 -3.09 -9.42 22.92
CA THR A 195 -2.62 -9.31 24.32
C THR A 195 -3.69 -8.74 25.24
N LEU A 196 -4.39 -7.69 24.79
CA LEU A 196 -5.49 -7.10 25.57
C LEU A 196 -6.67 -8.04 25.75
N LEU A 197 -6.99 -8.84 24.73
CA LEU A 197 -8.01 -9.89 24.83
C LEU A 197 -7.61 -10.97 25.84
N GLU A 198 -6.35 -11.39 25.83
CA GLU A 198 -5.84 -12.33 26.83
C GLU A 198 -5.89 -11.76 28.26
N GLU A 199 -5.50 -10.49 28.43
CA GLU A 199 -5.61 -9.79 29.72
C GLU A 199 -7.07 -9.67 30.17
N ILE A 200 -7.99 -9.29 29.30
CA ILE A 200 -9.44 -9.22 29.60
C ILE A 200 -10.00 -10.58 29.97
N LEU A 201 -9.61 -11.63 29.27
CA LEU A 201 -10.04 -13.00 29.60
C LEU A 201 -9.48 -13.44 30.95
N HIS A 202 -8.22 -13.11 31.24
CA HIS A 202 -7.60 -13.40 32.54
C HIS A 202 -8.30 -12.65 33.67
N ILE A 203 -8.55 -11.34 33.50
CA ILE A 203 -9.30 -10.51 34.46
C ILE A 203 -10.72 -11.04 34.63
N SER A 204 -11.40 -11.40 33.53
CA SER A 204 -12.75 -11.97 33.58
C SER A 204 -12.80 -13.30 34.33
N LYS A 205 -11.76 -14.14 34.15
CA LYS A 205 -11.63 -15.38 34.90
C LYS A 205 -11.41 -15.11 36.39
N GLN A 206 -10.54 -14.17 36.77
CA GLN A 206 -10.31 -13.75 38.15
C GLN A 206 -11.59 -13.17 38.80
N VAL A 207 -12.32 -12.33 38.06
CA VAL A 207 -13.59 -11.76 38.52
C VAL A 207 -14.61 -12.87 38.74
N LYS A 208 -14.67 -13.85 37.84
CA LYS A 208 -15.57 -15.02 38.01
C LYS A 208 -15.16 -15.89 39.21
N GLU A 209 -13.87 -16.15 39.38
CA GLU A 209 -13.36 -16.91 40.53
C GLU A 209 -13.61 -16.16 41.85
N ASN A 210 -13.37 -14.85 41.88
CA ASN A 210 -13.66 -14.02 43.06
C ASN A 210 -15.18 -13.94 43.33
N SER A 211 -16.02 -13.86 42.31
CA SER A 211 -17.47 -13.89 42.48
C SER A 211 -17.96 -15.25 42.99
N SER A 212 -17.33 -16.35 42.53
CA SER A 212 -17.63 -17.69 43.02
C SER A 212 -17.22 -17.86 44.49
N THR A 213 -16.04 -17.34 44.84
CA THR A 213 -15.55 -17.32 46.22
C THR A 213 -16.44 -16.46 47.11
N ALA A 214 -16.86 -15.29 46.61
CA ALA A 214 -17.81 -14.43 47.32
C ALA A 214 -19.20 -15.08 47.50
N ALA A 215 -19.67 -15.81 46.50
CA ALA A 215 -20.90 -16.58 46.63
C ALA A 215 -20.80 -17.71 47.64
N SER A 216 -19.67 -18.45 47.67
CA SER A 216 -19.41 -19.48 48.64
C SER A 216 -19.27 -18.91 50.05
N LEU A 217 -18.59 -17.75 50.20
CA LEU A 217 -18.50 -17.02 51.47
C LEU A 217 -19.87 -16.50 51.94
N MET A 218 -20.72 -16.08 51.01
CA MET A 218 -22.09 -15.67 51.31
C MET A 218 -22.97 -16.85 51.79
N GLU A 219 -22.78 -18.03 51.22
CA GLU A 219 -23.46 -19.24 51.63
C GLU A 219 -23.00 -19.72 53.04
N GLU A 220 -21.70 -19.58 53.32
CA GLU A 220 -21.11 -19.88 54.64
C GLU A 220 -21.57 -18.84 55.68
N LEU A 221 -21.65 -17.57 55.32
CA LEU A 221 -22.22 -16.48 56.17
C LEU A 221 -23.69 -16.70 56.45
N GLN A 222 -24.45 -17.12 55.46
CA GLN A 222 -25.89 -17.42 55.62
C GLN A 222 -26.11 -18.60 56.56
N GLN A 223 -25.26 -19.63 56.44
CA GLN A 223 -25.31 -20.80 57.32
C GLN A 223 -24.87 -20.43 58.77
N SER A 224 -23.84 -19.55 58.90
CA SER A 224 -23.42 -19.00 60.20
C SER A 224 -24.52 -18.15 60.84
N THR A 225 -25.22 -17.35 60.03
CA THR A 225 -26.37 -16.54 60.50
C THR A 225 -27.54 -17.39 60.95
N VAL A 226 -27.83 -18.48 60.23
CA VAL A 226 -28.88 -19.44 60.63
C VAL A 226 -28.48 -20.18 61.91
N SER A 227 -27.23 -20.60 62.03
CA SER A 227 -26.66 -21.18 63.28
C SER A 227 -26.77 -20.23 64.46
N THR A 228 -26.47 -18.93 64.21
CA THR A 228 -26.54 -17.88 65.24
C THR A 228 -28.01 -17.54 65.62
N ALA A 229 -28.93 -17.55 64.61
CA ALA A 229 -30.37 -17.40 64.86
C ALA A 229 -30.95 -18.56 65.69
N ASN A 230 -30.38 -19.76 65.54
CA ASN A 230 -30.78 -20.91 66.31
C ASN A 230 -30.18 -20.91 67.76
N ALA A 231 -29.15 -20.07 67.96
CA ALA A 231 -28.62 -19.80 69.30
C ALA A 231 -29.18 -18.46 69.83
N LEU A 232 -30.45 -18.40 70.03
CA LEU A 232 -31.25 -17.19 70.32
C LEU A 232 -30.85 -16.39 71.57
N ASP A 233 -29.96 -16.88 72.40
CA ASP A 233 -29.51 -16.18 73.60
C ASP A 233 -28.23 -15.33 73.38
N GLU A 234 -27.63 -15.36 72.14
CA GLU A 234 -26.41 -14.61 71.84
C GLU A 234 -26.63 -13.59 70.72
N ILE A 235 -27.78 -12.93 70.69
CA ILE A 235 -28.14 -11.91 69.67
C ILE A 235 -27.09 -10.77 69.59
N SER A 236 -26.46 -10.42 70.66
CA SER A 236 -25.44 -9.37 70.74
C SER A 236 -24.16 -9.68 69.92
N THR A 237 -23.76 -10.93 69.89
CA THR A 237 -22.57 -11.43 69.20
C THR A 237 -22.86 -11.55 67.67
N GLY A 238 -24.05 -11.99 67.29
CA GLY A 238 -24.46 -12.05 65.89
C GLY A 238 -24.56 -10.69 65.20
N ASN A 239 -25.04 -9.69 65.92
CA ASN A 239 -25.09 -8.29 65.39
C ASN A 239 -23.69 -7.69 65.15
N SER A 240 -22.71 -7.99 66.05
CA SER A 240 -21.32 -7.52 65.89
C SER A 240 -20.67 -8.22 64.66
N SER A 241 -20.92 -9.50 64.46
CA SER A 241 -20.41 -10.23 63.29
C SER A 241 -21.04 -9.79 61.97
N ASN A 242 -22.31 -9.44 61.97
CA ASN A 242 -23.00 -8.90 60.81
C ASN A 242 -22.44 -7.50 60.42
N ALA A 243 -22.17 -6.62 61.39
CA ALA A 243 -21.59 -5.31 61.16
C ALA A 243 -20.19 -5.44 60.48
N GLU A 244 -19.36 -6.36 60.97
CA GLU A 244 -18.02 -6.62 60.40
C GLU A 244 -18.09 -7.18 58.96
N SER A 245 -19.08 -8.05 58.69
CA SER A 245 -19.30 -8.62 57.36
C SER A 245 -19.75 -7.55 56.32
N ILE A 246 -20.56 -6.57 56.73
CA ILE A 246 -20.98 -5.46 55.92
C ILE A 246 -19.82 -4.53 55.61
N GLU A 247 -18.91 -4.30 56.58
CA GLU A 247 -17.71 -3.47 56.38
C GLU A 247 -16.76 -4.09 55.32
N GLN A 248 -16.56 -5.41 55.37
CA GLN A 248 -15.78 -6.14 54.37
C GLN A 248 -16.39 -6.06 52.98
N GLN A 249 -17.73 -6.18 52.90
CA GLN A 249 -18.47 -6.02 51.61
C GLN A 249 -18.36 -4.63 51.02
N THR A 250 -18.40 -3.58 51.88
CA THR A 250 -18.24 -2.20 51.46
C THR A 250 -16.83 -1.93 50.95
N VAL A 251 -15.80 -2.47 51.63
CA VAL A 251 -14.42 -2.37 51.18
C VAL A 251 -14.21 -3.12 49.84
N MET A 252 -14.78 -4.30 49.71
CA MET A 252 -14.68 -5.09 48.46
C MET A 252 -15.39 -4.39 47.29
N THR A 253 -16.55 -3.79 47.55
CA THR A 253 -17.27 -2.96 46.52
C THR A 253 -16.45 -1.72 46.11
N SER A 254 -15.78 -1.07 47.06
CA SER A 254 -14.88 0.05 46.79
C SER A 254 -13.66 -0.37 45.93
N GLN A 255 -13.09 -1.54 46.21
CA GLN A 255 -11.98 -2.07 45.40
C GLN A 255 -12.40 -2.46 43.98
N ILE A 256 -13.59 -3.03 43.82
CA ILE A 256 -14.16 -3.32 42.49
C ILE A 256 -14.40 -2.01 41.72
N GLN A 257 -14.94 -1.00 42.38
CA GLN A 257 -15.14 0.34 41.81
C GLN A 257 -13.81 0.97 41.37
N GLU A 258 -12.76 0.81 42.15
CA GLU A 258 -11.40 1.26 41.80
C GLU A 258 -10.85 0.51 40.58
N MET A 259 -11.03 -0.82 40.50
CA MET A 259 -10.60 -1.60 39.35
C MET A 259 -11.35 -1.21 38.07
N ILE A 260 -12.69 -0.96 38.16
CA ILE A 260 -13.50 -0.48 37.05
C ILE A 260 -12.99 0.89 36.57
N THR A 261 -12.71 1.77 37.52
CA THR A 261 -12.19 3.12 37.22
C THR A 261 -10.80 3.03 36.54
N LYS A 262 -9.91 2.17 37.03
CA LYS A 262 -8.60 1.92 36.40
C LYS A 262 -8.72 1.35 34.99
N THR A 263 -9.66 0.45 34.77
CA THR A 263 -9.91 -0.14 33.44
C THR A 263 -10.47 0.89 32.46
N SER A 264 -11.40 1.73 32.93
CA SER A 264 -11.95 2.85 32.16
C SER A 264 -10.88 3.86 31.75
N ASN A 265 -10.03 4.27 32.71
CA ASN A 265 -8.93 5.21 32.45
C ASN A 265 -7.89 4.65 31.48
N ARG A 266 -7.59 3.35 31.57
CA ARG A 266 -6.72 2.66 30.61
C ARG A 266 -7.31 2.65 29.19
N SER A 267 -8.62 2.37 29.07
CA SER A 267 -9.34 2.41 27.81
C SER A 267 -9.31 3.81 27.17
N GLN A 268 -9.46 4.84 28.00
CA GLN A 268 -9.36 6.24 27.55
C GLN A 268 -7.94 6.61 27.10
N GLY A 269 -6.93 6.13 27.80
CA GLY A 269 -5.53 6.31 27.40
C GLY A 269 -5.21 5.62 26.05
N MET A 270 -5.77 4.45 25.83
CA MET A 270 -5.62 3.74 24.53
C MET A 270 -6.26 4.54 23.37
N LYS A 271 -7.45 5.13 23.58
CA LYS A 271 -8.08 5.99 22.59
C LYS A 271 -7.19 7.20 22.27
N GLN A 272 -6.63 7.84 23.27
CA GLN A 272 -5.74 8.98 23.11
C GLN A 272 -4.44 8.63 22.35
N VAL A 273 -3.86 7.45 22.65
CA VAL A 273 -2.70 6.95 21.90
C VAL A 273 -3.05 6.67 20.43
N ALA A 274 -4.24 6.14 20.16
CA ALA A 274 -4.72 5.93 18.81
C ALA A 274 -4.91 7.25 18.02
N GLU A 275 -5.49 8.27 18.67
CA GLU A 275 -5.65 9.61 18.10
C GLU A 275 -4.28 10.28 17.84
N MET A 276 -3.33 10.20 18.78
CA MET A 276 -1.96 10.70 18.60
C MET A 276 -1.22 9.97 17.48
N SER A 277 -1.48 8.68 17.33
CA SER A 277 -0.90 7.88 16.23
C SER A 277 -1.44 8.34 14.87
N MET A 278 -2.75 8.60 14.77
CA MET A 278 -3.36 9.17 13.56
C MET A 278 -2.80 10.56 13.23
N GLU A 279 -2.67 11.45 14.22
CA GLU A 279 -2.06 12.77 14.01
C GLU A 279 -0.59 12.67 13.57
N SER A 280 0.15 11.71 14.11
CA SER A 280 1.54 11.47 13.71
C SER A 280 1.64 10.95 12.27
N ILE A 281 0.67 10.13 11.84
CA ILE A 281 0.55 9.67 10.45
C ILE A 281 0.29 10.86 9.51
N ASP A 282 -0.63 11.74 9.86
CA ASP A 282 -0.94 12.92 9.05
C ASP A 282 0.24 13.89 8.97
N LYS A 283 0.93 14.16 10.09
CA LYS A 283 2.17 14.96 10.09
C LYS A 283 3.29 14.32 9.27
N GLY A 284 3.40 12.98 9.34
CA GLY A 284 4.34 12.22 8.49
C GLY A 284 4.03 12.40 7.01
N ARG A 285 2.75 12.30 6.63
CA ARG A 285 2.28 12.53 5.28
C ARG A 285 2.60 13.94 4.77
N ASP A 286 2.32 14.96 5.59
CA ASP A 286 2.60 16.36 5.23
C ASP A 286 4.11 16.63 5.09
N SER A 287 4.94 16.00 5.94
CA SER A 287 6.40 16.10 5.83
C SER A 287 6.92 15.44 4.55
N MET A 288 6.34 14.30 4.18
CA MET A 288 6.66 13.61 2.92
C MET A 288 6.22 14.41 1.70
N GLN A 289 5.05 15.06 1.77
CA GLN A 289 4.59 15.97 0.71
C GLN A 289 5.58 17.13 0.49
N LYS A 290 6.06 17.75 1.58
CA LYS A 290 7.09 18.80 1.50
C LYS A 290 8.42 18.31 0.94
N LEU A 291 8.81 17.07 1.28
CA LEU A 291 10.02 16.47 0.70
C LEU A 291 9.87 16.21 -0.80
N LEU A 292 8.67 15.84 -1.25
CA LEU A 292 8.35 15.70 -2.67
C LEU A 292 8.50 17.04 -3.39
N GLU A 293 7.92 18.10 -2.85
CA GLU A 293 8.01 19.46 -3.40
C GLU A 293 9.46 19.96 -3.45
N GLN A 294 10.28 19.64 -2.44
CA GLN A 294 11.70 19.95 -2.43
C GLN A 294 12.48 19.14 -3.47
N ALA A 295 12.15 17.87 -3.64
CA ALA A 295 12.76 17.02 -4.67
C ALA A 295 12.44 17.53 -6.08
N ASP A 296 11.20 17.94 -6.32
CA ASP A 296 10.78 18.56 -7.58
C ASP A 296 11.51 19.89 -7.83
N ALA A 297 11.67 20.71 -6.80
CA ALA A 297 12.43 21.96 -6.88
C ALA A 297 13.90 21.71 -7.23
N ILE A 298 14.54 20.73 -6.58
CA ILE A 298 15.93 20.32 -6.86
C ILE A 298 16.07 19.76 -8.29
N ALA A 299 15.10 18.97 -8.75
CA ALA A 299 15.08 18.45 -10.10
C ALA A 299 14.98 19.58 -11.14
N ALA A 300 14.13 20.58 -10.87
CA ALA A 300 13.99 21.77 -11.71
C ALA A 300 15.30 22.61 -11.74
N GLU A 301 15.97 22.75 -10.59
CA GLU A 301 17.24 23.48 -10.50
C GLU A 301 18.38 22.73 -11.22
N ASN A 302 18.45 21.40 -11.05
CA ASN A 302 19.40 20.56 -11.77
C ASN A 302 19.17 20.60 -13.30
N ALA A 303 17.94 20.67 -13.76
CA ALA A 303 17.61 20.84 -15.17
C ALA A 303 18.14 22.20 -15.70
N LYS A 304 18.03 23.28 -14.92
CA LYS A 304 18.61 24.59 -15.26
C LYS A 304 20.14 24.54 -15.32
N VAL A 305 20.78 23.89 -14.33
CA VAL A 305 22.24 23.72 -14.32
C VAL A 305 22.69 22.94 -15.54
N HIS A 306 21.99 21.87 -15.90
CA HIS A 306 22.31 21.06 -17.09
C HIS A 306 22.16 21.86 -18.39
N THR A 307 21.13 22.74 -18.45
CA THR A 307 20.93 23.64 -19.60
C THR A 307 22.03 24.71 -19.68
N LEU A 308 22.48 25.22 -18.55
CA LEU A 308 23.60 26.19 -18.47
C LEU A 308 24.92 25.55 -18.81
N MET A 309 25.18 24.31 -18.39
CA MET A 309 26.44 23.56 -18.72
C MET A 309 26.47 23.08 -20.18
N GLY A 310 25.34 22.92 -20.83
CA GLY A 310 25.26 22.59 -22.26
C GLY A 310 25.35 23.80 -23.19
N ALA A 311 25.35 25.02 -22.62
CA ALA A 311 25.53 26.29 -23.33
C ALA A 311 26.97 26.87 -23.22
N LEU A 312 27.88 26.21 -22.47
CA LEU A 312 29.35 26.42 -22.42
C LEU A 312 30.04 25.36 -23.29
#